data_b00b3bced166b58f668534ccbf948f54
#
_entry.id   b00b3bced166b58f668534ccbf948f54
#
_cell.length_a   1.000
_cell.length_b   1.000
_cell.length_c   1.000
_cell.angle_alpha   90.00
_cell.angle_beta   90.00
_cell.angle_gamma   90.00
#
_symmetry.space_group_name_H-M   'P 1'
#
loop_
_entity.id
_entity.type
_entity.pdbx_description
1 polymer ?
#
loop_
_entity_poly.entity_id
_entity_poly.type
_entity_poly.pdbx_seq_one_letter_code
_entity_poly.pdbx_strand_id
1 'polypeptide(L)'
;DYLQATIDEKNAGGLIYNDADFVGAWDSFFDENGQAMSSLAIFAYAQGNQVDVSTYKDPWEYGGDTGLKNLTASVKKLNNMSQSSIRGMDISSYTALKKAGVKYYDFDGKETSLLKVLHDNGVNYIRIRIWNDPTNEKGETYGGGANDVAAGLEIAKEAAQYDMKLLLDFHYSDFWADPALQKIPKAWEKDKNDTEK
;
A
#
# COMPACT_ATOMS: atom_id res chain seq x y z
N ASP A 1 3.08 18.74 -2.63
CA ASP A 1 3.38 19.29 -3.96
C ASP A 1 3.62 18.21 -5.01
N TYR A 2 4.20 17.06 -4.66
CA TYR A 2 4.35 15.94 -5.62
C TYR A 2 2.99 15.39 -6.09
N LEU A 3 2.05 15.21 -5.16
CA LEU A 3 0.69 14.75 -5.50
C LEU A 3 -0.04 15.79 -6.37
N GLN A 4 0.10 17.10 -6.08
CA GLN A 4 -0.47 18.16 -6.92
C GLN A 4 0.12 18.13 -8.32
N ALA A 5 1.44 18.02 -8.46
CA ALA A 5 2.09 17.92 -9.75
C ALA A 5 1.58 16.72 -10.56
N THR A 6 1.35 15.58 -9.92
CA THR A 6 0.78 14.39 -10.57
C THR A 6 -0.66 14.62 -11.02
N ILE A 7 -1.48 15.31 -10.21
CA ILE A 7 -2.88 15.62 -10.56
C ILE A 7 -2.98 16.65 -11.69
N ASP A 8 -2.04 17.60 -11.76
CA ASP A 8 -2.01 18.65 -12.78
C ASP A 8 -1.49 18.10 -14.13
N GLU A 9 -0.82 16.96 -14.14
CA GLU A 9 -0.35 16.33 -15.38
C GLU A 9 -1.54 15.76 -16.18
N LYS A 10 -1.68 16.21 -17.42
CA LYS A 10 -2.85 15.94 -18.27
C LYS A 10 -3.22 14.47 -18.44
N ASN A 11 -2.22 13.59 -18.39
CA ASN A 11 -2.38 12.16 -18.64
C ASN A 11 -2.21 11.31 -17.36
N ALA A 12 -2.03 11.93 -16.20
CA ALA A 12 -1.90 11.21 -14.93
C ALA A 12 -3.27 11.01 -14.28
N GLY A 13 -3.56 9.76 -13.91
CA GLY A 13 -4.80 9.40 -13.21
C GLY A 13 -4.72 9.56 -11.68
N GLY A 14 -3.50 9.70 -11.13
CA GLY A 14 -3.25 9.76 -9.69
C GLY A 14 -1.92 9.12 -9.29
N LEU A 15 -1.81 8.73 -8.05
CA LEU A 15 -0.61 8.18 -7.42
C LEU A 15 -0.91 6.87 -6.72
N ILE A 16 0.04 5.94 -6.76
CA ILE A 16 0.07 4.75 -5.92
C ILE A 16 1.35 4.78 -5.09
N TYR A 17 1.20 4.72 -3.76
CA TYR A 17 2.32 4.65 -2.83
C TYR A 17 2.74 3.18 -2.63
N ASN A 18 4.05 2.93 -2.60
CA ASN A 18 4.60 1.57 -2.48
C ASN A 18 4.76 1.15 -1.01
N ASP A 19 4.62 -0.16 -0.75
CA ASP A 19 4.86 -0.82 0.55
C ASP A 19 4.14 -0.16 1.75
N ALA A 20 2.90 0.28 1.52
CA ALA A 20 2.08 0.98 2.52
C ALA A 20 1.59 0.11 3.69
N ASP A 21 1.77 -1.20 3.59
CA ASP A 21 1.38 -2.20 4.59
C ASP A 21 2.47 -2.47 5.65
N PHE A 22 3.66 -1.92 5.48
CA PHE A 22 4.73 -2.08 6.47
C PHE A 22 4.44 -1.30 7.75
N VAL A 23 4.95 -1.81 8.87
CA VAL A 23 4.87 -1.18 10.19
C VAL A 23 6.26 -0.88 10.71
N GLY A 24 6.45 0.28 11.34
CA GLY A 24 7.72 0.69 11.94
C GLY A 24 8.86 0.92 10.94
N ALA A 25 8.61 0.94 9.63
CA ALA A 25 9.61 1.29 8.63
C ALA A 25 9.72 2.82 8.50
N TRP A 26 10.87 3.31 8.05
CA TRP A 26 11.15 4.75 7.94
C TRP A 26 10.20 5.50 7.00
N ASP A 27 9.59 4.80 6.05
CA ASP A 27 8.65 5.32 5.05
C ASP A 27 7.21 4.79 5.26
N SER A 28 6.97 4.12 6.38
CA SER A 28 5.67 3.55 6.72
C SER A 28 4.63 4.62 7.10
N PHE A 29 3.36 4.29 6.92
CA PHE A 29 2.22 5.04 7.47
C PHE A 29 1.74 4.49 8.82
N PHE A 30 2.40 3.46 9.32
CA PHE A 30 2.10 2.83 10.61
C PHE A 30 3.36 2.79 11.47
N ASP A 31 3.21 3.07 12.74
CA ASP A 31 4.29 3.00 13.71
C ASP A 31 4.71 1.54 14.00
N GLU A 32 5.69 1.34 14.86
CA GLU A 32 6.19 0.01 15.23
C GLU A 32 5.16 -0.90 15.90
N ASN A 33 4.06 -0.32 16.43
CA ASN A 33 2.96 -1.04 17.04
C ASN A 33 1.80 -1.31 16.06
N GLY A 34 1.94 -0.82 14.80
CA GLY A 34 0.90 -0.92 13.77
C GLY A 34 -0.20 0.14 13.89
N GLN A 35 -0.01 1.19 14.70
CA GLN A 35 -0.95 2.30 14.79
C GLN A 35 -0.75 3.28 13.65
N ALA A 36 -1.85 3.69 13.01
CA ALA A 36 -1.83 4.67 11.93
C ALA A 36 -1.22 6.00 12.39
N MET A 37 -0.21 6.47 11.66
CA MET A 37 0.41 7.77 11.90
C MET A 37 -0.36 8.88 11.21
N SER A 38 -0.32 10.08 11.77
CA SER A 38 -1.03 11.27 11.25
C SER A 38 -0.68 11.60 9.78
N SER A 39 0.49 11.18 9.31
CA SER A 39 0.90 11.30 7.90
C SER A 39 -0.05 10.65 6.91
N LEU A 40 -0.75 9.58 7.30
CA LEU A 40 -1.74 8.89 6.46
C LEU A 40 -2.93 9.81 6.11
N ALA A 41 -3.29 10.74 6.98
CA ALA A 41 -4.40 11.67 6.75
C ALA A 41 -4.18 12.61 5.54
N ILE A 42 -2.97 12.67 4.97
CA ILE A 42 -2.66 13.53 3.82
C ILE A 42 -3.58 13.27 2.62
N PHE A 43 -3.99 12.03 2.40
CA PHE A 43 -4.86 11.67 1.27
C PHE A 43 -6.28 12.19 1.47
N ALA A 44 -6.81 12.14 2.69
CA ALA A 44 -8.10 12.74 3.04
C ALA A 44 -8.05 14.28 2.93
N TYR A 45 -7.02 14.90 3.48
CA TYR A 45 -6.84 16.36 3.40
C TYR A 45 -6.70 16.83 1.95
N ALA A 46 -5.99 16.11 1.10
CA ALA A 46 -5.85 16.42 -0.32
C ALA A 46 -7.21 16.47 -1.04
N GLN A 47 -8.20 15.70 -0.61
CA GLN A 47 -9.57 15.75 -1.10
C GLN A 47 -10.41 16.88 -0.47
N GLY A 48 -9.91 17.51 0.58
CA GLY A 48 -10.62 18.50 1.37
C GLY A 48 -11.47 17.91 2.49
N ASN A 49 -11.29 16.63 2.79
CA ASN A 49 -11.90 15.98 3.94
C ASN A 49 -11.10 16.32 5.21
N GLN A 50 -11.76 16.25 6.36
CA GLN A 50 -11.11 16.38 7.64
C GLN A 50 -11.04 15.02 8.32
N VAL A 51 -9.90 14.71 8.90
CA VAL A 51 -9.67 13.52 9.72
C VAL A 51 -9.22 14.00 11.08
N ASP A 52 -9.86 13.52 12.14
CA ASP A 52 -9.45 13.82 13.50
C ASP A 52 -8.24 12.95 13.86
N VAL A 53 -7.10 13.59 14.00
CA VAL A 53 -5.84 12.98 14.46
C VAL A 53 -5.43 13.52 15.84
N SER A 54 -6.33 14.19 16.54
CA SER A 54 -6.03 14.83 17.82
C SER A 54 -5.67 13.87 18.94
N THR A 55 -6.13 12.63 18.84
CA THR A 55 -5.81 11.54 19.78
C THR A 55 -4.51 10.84 19.47
N TYR A 56 -3.99 11.00 18.24
CA TYR A 56 -2.73 10.42 17.85
C TYR A 56 -1.58 11.01 18.68
N LYS A 57 -0.81 10.13 19.29
CA LYS A 57 0.45 10.50 19.97
C LYS A 57 1.59 10.00 19.13
N ASP A 58 2.40 10.93 18.62
CA ASP A 58 3.60 10.58 17.89
C ASP A 58 4.51 9.71 18.79
N PRO A 59 4.80 8.45 18.43
CA PRO A 59 5.66 7.59 19.22
C PRO A 59 7.12 8.06 19.21
N TRP A 60 7.48 8.91 18.26
CA TRP A 60 8.81 9.48 18.15
C TRP A 60 8.93 10.72 19.02
N GLU A 61 9.20 10.55 20.32
CA GLU A 61 9.77 11.63 21.10
C GLU A 61 11.17 11.93 20.55
N TYR A 62 11.26 12.86 19.62
CA TYR A 62 12.53 13.46 19.27
C TYR A 62 13.08 14.12 20.54
N GLY A 63 13.99 13.42 21.22
CA GLY A 63 14.65 13.91 22.43
C GLY A 63 15.50 15.14 22.12
N GLY A 64 14.92 16.31 22.25
CA GLY A 64 15.57 17.58 22.05
C GLY A 64 14.56 18.66 21.64
N ASP A 65 14.76 19.88 22.08
CA ASP A 65 14.04 21.03 21.59
C ASP A 65 14.53 21.37 20.17
N THR A 66 13.85 20.80 19.18
CA THR A 66 14.19 21.04 17.77
C THR A 66 13.74 22.41 17.27
N GLY A 67 13.14 23.26 18.12
CA GLY A 67 12.52 24.52 17.73
C GLY A 67 11.24 24.35 16.90
N LEU A 68 10.78 23.10 16.70
CA LEU A 68 9.61 22.76 15.88
C LEU A 68 8.32 22.63 16.68
N LYS A 69 8.35 22.91 17.97
CA LYS A 69 7.22 22.87 18.90
C LYS A 69 6.14 23.89 18.52
N ASN A 70 5.48 23.89 17.55
CA ASN A 70 4.35 24.70 17.10
C ASN A 70 4.27 24.76 15.56
N LEU A 71 4.93 23.86 14.82
CA LEU A 71 4.69 23.75 13.40
C LEU A 71 3.33 23.09 13.18
N THR A 72 2.36 23.88 12.79
CA THR A 72 1.11 23.37 12.26
C THR A 72 1.34 23.07 10.76
N ALA A 73 1.52 21.82 10.43
CA ALA A 73 1.48 21.42 9.03
C ALA A 73 0.04 21.53 8.54
N SER A 74 -0.21 22.42 7.59
CA SER A 74 -1.53 22.51 6.95
C SER A 74 -1.44 21.92 5.54
N VAL A 75 -2.22 20.89 5.28
CA VAL A 75 -2.41 20.34 3.93
C VAL A 75 -3.66 20.99 3.34
N LYS A 76 -3.49 21.69 2.23
CA LYS A 76 -4.63 22.29 1.51
C LYS A 76 -5.23 21.26 0.57
N LYS A 77 -6.55 21.35 0.37
CA LYS A 77 -7.20 20.61 -0.72
C LYS A 77 -6.49 20.86 -2.03
N LEU A 78 -6.20 19.79 -2.76
CA LEU A 78 -5.60 19.89 -4.08
C LEU A 78 -6.61 20.35 -5.12
N ASN A 79 -6.15 21.22 -6.02
CA ASN A 79 -6.95 21.62 -7.17
C ASN A 79 -7.12 20.44 -8.13
N ASN A 80 -8.27 20.39 -8.82
CA ASN A 80 -8.57 19.38 -9.83
C ASN A 80 -8.57 17.91 -9.36
N MET A 81 -8.43 17.63 -8.06
CA MET A 81 -8.60 16.28 -7.54
C MET A 81 -10.08 15.92 -7.55
N SER A 82 -10.42 14.88 -8.30
CA SER A 82 -11.76 14.31 -8.37
C SER A 82 -11.88 13.07 -7.47
N GLN A 83 -13.12 12.61 -7.26
CA GLN A 83 -13.37 11.34 -6.56
C GLN A 83 -12.74 10.14 -7.29
N SER A 84 -12.62 10.23 -8.64
CA SER A 84 -12.02 9.19 -9.46
C SER A 84 -10.49 9.27 -9.56
N SER A 85 -9.87 10.35 -9.08
CA SER A 85 -8.39 10.43 -9.03
C SER A 85 -7.83 9.29 -8.21
N ILE A 86 -6.81 8.60 -8.72
CA ILE A 86 -6.20 7.45 -8.04
C ILE A 86 -5.40 7.95 -6.84
N ARG A 87 -5.73 7.40 -5.69
CA ARG A 87 -5.01 7.52 -4.42
C ARG A 87 -4.77 6.10 -3.95
N GLY A 88 -3.69 5.51 -4.47
CA GLY A 88 -3.43 4.09 -4.35
C GLY A 88 -2.33 3.77 -3.34
N MET A 89 -2.40 2.55 -2.83
CA MET A 89 -1.40 1.94 -1.97
C MET A 89 -1.06 0.54 -2.47
N ASP A 90 0.24 0.23 -2.58
CA ASP A 90 0.69 -1.16 -2.73
C ASP A 90 0.73 -1.81 -1.34
N ILE A 91 0.02 -2.92 -1.21
CA ILE A 91 -0.02 -3.71 0.02
C ILE A 91 0.25 -5.18 -0.27
N SER A 92 1.15 -5.44 -1.18
CA SER A 92 1.46 -6.80 -1.65
C SER A 92 1.97 -7.73 -0.54
N SER A 93 2.50 -7.20 0.56
CA SER A 93 2.97 -8.00 1.69
C SER A 93 1.90 -8.26 2.75
N TYR A 94 0.71 -7.67 2.62
CA TYR A 94 -0.33 -7.67 3.65
C TYR A 94 -0.75 -9.07 4.12
N THR A 95 -0.98 -10.01 3.20
CA THR A 95 -1.36 -11.39 3.58
C THR A 95 -0.25 -12.09 4.37
N ALA A 96 1.02 -11.87 4.02
CA ALA A 96 2.16 -12.43 4.73
C ALA A 96 2.31 -11.79 6.13
N LEU A 97 2.18 -10.47 6.22
CA LEU A 97 2.22 -9.74 7.49
C LEU A 97 1.09 -10.18 8.43
N LYS A 98 -0.13 -10.29 7.90
CA LYS A 98 -1.31 -10.77 8.64
C LYS A 98 -1.10 -12.20 9.18
N LYS A 99 -0.54 -13.10 8.36
CA LYS A 99 -0.18 -14.47 8.78
C LYS A 99 0.93 -14.48 9.83
N ALA A 100 1.84 -13.51 9.80
CA ALA A 100 2.88 -13.33 10.81
C ALA A 100 2.35 -12.69 12.12
N GLY A 101 1.06 -12.33 12.18
CA GLY A 101 0.43 -11.78 13.37
C GLY A 101 0.52 -10.26 13.49
N VAL A 102 0.94 -9.56 12.44
CA VAL A 102 0.92 -8.09 12.42
C VAL A 102 -0.53 -7.61 12.53
N LYS A 103 -0.77 -6.64 13.39
CA LYS A 103 -2.05 -5.99 13.62
C LYS A 103 -1.96 -4.52 13.24
N TYR A 104 -3.09 -3.96 12.84
CA TYR A 104 -3.22 -2.56 12.47
C TYR A 104 -4.23 -1.88 13.37
N TYR A 105 -3.99 -0.62 13.65
CA TYR A 105 -4.81 0.21 14.52
C TYR A 105 -5.09 1.55 13.84
N ASP A 106 -6.27 2.09 14.09
CA ASP A 106 -6.61 3.45 13.65
C ASP A 106 -5.90 4.52 14.52
N PHE A 107 -6.20 5.80 14.27
CA PHE A 107 -5.60 6.91 15.03
C PHE A 107 -5.95 6.88 16.52
N ASP A 108 -7.08 6.26 16.89
CA ASP A 108 -7.53 6.12 18.27
C ASP A 108 -6.91 4.91 18.98
N GLY A 109 -6.07 4.14 18.28
CA GLY A 109 -5.46 2.91 18.77
C GLY A 109 -6.44 1.74 18.82
N LYS A 110 -7.53 1.79 18.07
CA LYS A 110 -8.50 0.70 17.97
C LYS A 110 -8.05 -0.28 16.88
N GLU A 111 -7.93 -1.57 17.24
CA GLU A 111 -7.60 -2.63 16.28
C GLU A 111 -8.65 -2.72 15.18
N THR A 112 -8.19 -2.71 13.93
CA THR A 112 -9.03 -2.80 12.74
C THR A 112 -8.26 -3.40 11.56
N SER A 113 -8.89 -3.56 10.38
CA SER A 113 -8.15 -4.01 9.20
C SER A 113 -7.34 -2.88 8.57
N LEU A 114 -6.18 -3.21 7.97
CA LEU A 114 -5.40 -2.27 7.17
C LEU A 114 -6.27 -1.56 6.13
N LEU A 115 -7.05 -2.32 5.38
CA LEU A 115 -7.88 -1.79 4.29
C LEU A 115 -8.93 -0.80 4.78
N LYS A 116 -9.50 -1.03 5.97
CA LYS A 116 -10.41 -0.06 6.58
C LYS A 116 -9.70 1.25 6.91
N VAL A 117 -8.53 1.17 7.53
CA VAL A 117 -7.74 2.38 7.87
C VAL A 117 -7.40 3.17 6.61
N LEU A 118 -6.93 2.49 5.56
CA LEU A 118 -6.59 3.12 4.28
C LEU A 118 -7.81 3.79 3.64
N HIS A 119 -8.94 3.08 3.57
CA HIS A 119 -10.19 3.61 3.02
C HIS A 119 -10.67 4.86 3.76
N ASP A 120 -10.73 4.80 5.09
CA ASP A 120 -11.19 5.91 5.94
C ASP A 120 -10.30 7.16 5.77
N ASN A 121 -9.06 6.97 5.33
CA ASN A 121 -8.11 8.03 5.02
C ASN A 121 -8.03 8.39 3.53
N GLY A 122 -9.01 7.99 2.74
CA GLY A 122 -9.20 8.45 1.37
C GLY A 122 -8.48 7.65 0.30
N VAL A 123 -7.86 6.51 0.64
CA VAL A 123 -7.31 5.57 -0.34
C VAL A 123 -8.45 4.88 -1.07
N ASN A 124 -8.37 4.81 -2.41
CA ASN A 124 -9.42 4.23 -3.25
C ASN A 124 -8.92 3.16 -4.23
N TYR A 125 -7.62 2.90 -4.25
CA TYR A 125 -7.00 1.88 -5.08
C TYR A 125 -6.00 1.05 -4.26
N ILE A 126 -5.99 -0.25 -4.50
CA ILE A 126 -4.99 -1.18 -3.96
C ILE A 126 -4.22 -1.78 -5.13
N ARG A 127 -2.89 -1.64 -5.12
CA ARG A 127 -2.01 -2.36 -6.02
C ARG A 127 -1.54 -3.65 -5.37
N ILE A 128 -1.54 -4.74 -6.13
CA ILE A 128 -1.12 -6.07 -5.70
C ILE A 128 -0.19 -6.66 -6.77
N ARG A 129 1.03 -7.01 -6.39
CA ARG A 129 1.91 -7.83 -7.22
C ARG A 129 1.39 -9.26 -7.25
N ILE A 130 1.41 -9.88 -8.42
CA ILE A 130 1.00 -11.28 -8.59
C ILE A 130 2.14 -12.05 -9.24
N TRP A 131 2.58 -13.09 -8.57
CA TRP A 131 3.53 -14.08 -9.06
C TRP A 131 2.79 -15.39 -9.41
N ASN A 132 3.40 -16.20 -10.29
CA ASN A 132 2.74 -17.44 -10.71
C ASN A 132 2.79 -18.52 -9.61
N ASP A 133 4.00 -18.87 -9.15
CA ASP A 133 4.23 -19.83 -8.07
C ASP A 133 5.42 -19.36 -7.22
N PRO A 134 5.17 -18.50 -6.19
CA PRO A 134 6.23 -17.91 -5.38
C PRO A 134 6.80 -18.87 -4.33
N THR A 135 6.99 -20.14 -4.68
CA THR A 135 7.54 -21.16 -3.79
C THR A 135 8.74 -21.88 -4.41
N ASN A 136 9.63 -22.37 -3.56
CA ASN A 136 10.73 -23.25 -3.97
C ASN A 136 10.25 -24.71 -4.11
N GLU A 137 11.15 -25.61 -4.49
CA GLU A 137 10.87 -27.05 -4.67
C GLU A 137 10.38 -27.74 -3.38
N LYS A 138 10.63 -27.15 -2.22
CA LYS A 138 10.17 -27.65 -0.91
C LYS A 138 8.82 -27.07 -0.49
N GLY A 139 8.22 -26.20 -1.31
CA GLY A 139 6.99 -25.49 -0.98
C GLY A 139 7.18 -24.31 -0.01
N GLU A 140 8.42 -23.89 0.24
CA GLU A 140 8.70 -22.71 1.07
C GLU A 140 8.58 -21.44 0.23
N THR A 141 7.97 -20.41 0.78
CA THR A 141 7.78 -19.14 0.07
C THR A 141 9.08 -18.37 -0.09
N TYR A 142 9.23 -17.65 -1.22
CA TYR A 142 10.40 -16.80 -1.46
C TYR A 142 10.43 -15.50 -0.65
N GLY A 143 9.35 -15.14 0.01
CA GLY A 143 9.21 -13.85 0.71
C GLY A 143 8.61 -12.75 -0.17
N GLY A 144 8.75 -11.49 0.25
CA GLY A 144 8.22 -10.34 -0.50
C GLY A 144 6.69 -10.33 -0.66
N GLY A 145 5.96 -10.92 0.32
CA GLY A 145 4.51 -11.10 0.27
C GLY A 145 4.08 -12.46 -0.29
N ALA A 146 4.91 -13.10 -1.13
CA ALA A 146 4.65 -14.39 -1.77
C ALA A 146 3.24 -14.50 -2.39
N ASN A 147 2.79 -13.44 -3.07
CA ASN A 147 1.45 -13.35 -3.63
C ASN A 147 1.33 -14.17 -4.91
N ASP A 148 0.65 -15.29 -4.79
CA ASP A 148 0.00 -15.96 -5.90
C ASP A 148 -1.41 -15.40 -6.13
N VAL A 149 -2.13 -15.98 -7.07
CA VAL A 149 -3.52 -15.60 -7.37
C VAL A 149 -4.43 -15.77 -6.15
N ALA A 150 -4.19 -16.78 -5.30
CA ALA A 150 -5.02 -17.04 -4.12
C ALA A 150 -4.83 -15.94 -3.05
N ALA A 151 -3.58 -15.57 -2.77
CA ALA A 151 -3.26 -14.47 -1.87
C ALA A 151 -3.79 -13.13 -2.39
N GLY A 152 -3.62 -12.86 -3.68
CA GLY A 152 -4.19 -11.66 -4.32
C GLY A 152 -5.72 -11.60 -4.22
N LEU A 153 -6.40 -12.75 -4.38
CA LEU A 153 -7.85 -12.84 -4.25
C LEU A 153 -8.33 -12.60 -2.80
N GLU A 154 -7.56 -13.00 -1.80
CA GLU A 154 -7.86 -12.71 -0.38
C GLU A 154 -7.89 -11.18 -0.15
N ILE A 155 -6.84 -10.47 -0.60
CA ILE A 155 -6.77 -9.01 -0.50
C ILE A 155 -7.92 -8.36 -1.29
N ALA A 156 -8.17 -8.83 -2.51
CA ALA A 156 -9.22 -8.29 -3.38
C ALA A 156 -10.62 -8.38 -2.75
N LYS A 157 -10.95 -9.51 -2.11
CA LYS A 157 -12.23 -9.69 -1.41
C LYS A 157 -12.38 -8.74 -0.22
N GLU A 158 -11.31 -8.47 0.50
CA GLU A 158 -11.33 -7.52 1.61
C GLU A 158 -11.46 -6.08 1.08
N ALA A 159 -10.71 -5.71 0.03
CA ALA A 159 -10.78 -4.40 -0.62
C ALA A 159 -12.19 -4.08 -1.16
N ALA A 160 -12.87 -5.08 -1.72
CA ALA A 160 -14.22 -4.95 -2.24
C ALA A 160 -15.26 -4.57 -1.16
N GLN A 161 -15.02 -4.87 0.12
CA GLN A 161 -15.91 -4.47 1.21
C GLN A 161 -15.93 -2.96 1.42
N TYR A 162 -14.93 -2.26 0.91
CA TYR A 162 -14.75 -0.81 1.01
C TYR A 162 -14.85 -0.11 -0.36
N ASP A 163 -15.39 -0.77 -1.39
CA ASP A 163 -15.49 -0.25 -2.76
C ASP A 163 -14.14 0.21 -3.35
N MET A 164 -13.02 -0.30 -2.82
CA MET A 164 -11.68 0.01 -3.32
C MET A 164 -11.43 -0.74 -4.64
N LYS A 165 -10.82 -0.07 -5.59
CA LYS A 165 -10.43 -0.64 -6.87
C LYS A 165 -9.07 -1.32 -6.79
N LEU A 166 -8.80 -2.23 -7.72
CA LEU A 166 -7.56 -2.97 -7.78
C LEU A 166 -6.73 -2.59 -9.01
N LEU A 167 -5.43 -2.53 -8.82
CA LEU A 167 -4.44 -2.55 -9.86
C LEU A 167 -3.61 -3.82 -9.66
N LEU A 168 -3.75 -4.77 -10.59
CA LEU A 168 -3.00 -6.02 -10.55
C LEU A 168 -1.71 -5.85 -11.36
N ASP A 169 -0.59 -6.13 -10.70
CA ASP A 169 0.75 -6.09 -11.28
C ASP A 169 1.28 -7.51 -11.48
N PHE A 170 1.08 -8.05 -12.68
CA PHE A 170 1.55 -9.38 -13.04
C PHE A 170 3.04 -9.34 -13.40
N HIS A 171 3.87 -10.00 -12.62
CA HIS A 171 5.30 -10.09 -12.90
C HIS A 171 5.67 -11.12 -13.98
N TYR A 172 4.73 -11.99 -14.38
CA TYR A 172 4.98 -13.09 -15.33
C TYR A 172 6.20 -13.92 -14.93
N SER A 173 6.41 -14.10 -13.65
CA SER A 173 7.52 -14.80 -13.02
C SER A 173 7.04 -15.46 -11.72
N ASP A 174 7.86 -16.32 -11.13
CA ASP A 174 7.61 -16.90 -9.79
C ASP A 174 8.12 -16.01 -8.66
N PHE A 175 8.92 -14.99 -8.98
CA PHE A 175 9.48 -14.05 -8.02
C PHE A 175 9.76 -12.70 -8.70
N TRP A 176 10.58 -11.86 -8.10
CA TRP A 176 10.92 -10.54 -8.62
C TRP A 176 11.43 -10.63 -10.06
N ALA A 177 10.86 -9.81 -10.92
CA ALA A 177 11.33 -9.55 -12.26
C ALA A 177 11.78 -8.10 -12.37
N ASP A 178 12.95 -7.88 -12.96
CA ASP A 178 13.52 -6.57 -13.27
C ASP A 178 14.16 -6.61 -14.68
N PRO A 179 14.60 -5.49 -15.25
CA PRO A 179 15.18 -5.48 -16.60
C PRO A 179 16.36 -6.42 -16.81
N ALA A 180 17.10 -6.75 -15.74
CA ALA A 180 18.24 -7.66 -15.80
C ALA A 180 17.90 -9.11 -15.45
N LEU A 181 16.71 -9.35 -14.84
CA LEU A 181 16.30 -10.65 -14.36
C LEU A 181 14.84 -10.93 -14.73
N GLN A 182 14.61 -11.46 -15.93
CA GLN A 182 13.28 -11.83 -16.42
C GLN A 182 13.21 -13.35 -16.63
N LYS A 183 12.93 -14.07 -15.55
CA LYS A 183 12.75 -15.53 -15.58
C LYS A 183 11.28 -15.86 -15.78
N ILE A 184 11.00 -16.67 -16.79
CA ILE A 184 9.65 -17.23 -16.96
C ILE A 184 9.31 -18.18 -15.80
N PRO A 185 8.03 -18.30 -15.43
CA PRO A 185 7.60 -19.24 -14.40
C PRO A 185 8.01 -20.68 -14.70
N LYS A 186 8.36 -21.43 -13.67
CA LYS A 186 8.70 -22.87 -13.77
C LYS A 186 7.64 -23.66 -14.54
N ALA A 187 6.37 -23.35 -14.29
CA ALA A 187 5.24 -24.01 -14.94
C ALA A 187 5.20 -23.80 -16.46
N TRP A 188 5.78 -22.71 -16.97
CA TRP A 188 5.74 -22.33 -18.38
C TRP A 188 7.02 -22.73 -19.16
N GLU A 189 8.05 -23.21 -18.48
CA GLU A 189 9.34 -23.58 -19.11
C GLU A 189 9.19 -24.53 -20.32
N LYS A 190 8.27 -25.48 -20.25
CA LYS A 190 7.99 -26.42 -21.33
C LYS A 190 7.36 -25.79 -22.58
N ASP A 191 6.66 -24.68 -22.38
CA ASP A 191 5.89 -23.97 -23.42
C ASP A 191 6.62 -22.72 -23.93
N LYS A 192 7.85 -22.43 -23.45
CA LYS A 192 8.59 -21.18 -23.72
C LYS A 192 8.84 -20.85 -25.20
N ASN A 193 8.76 -21.84 -26.07
CA ASN A 193 8.92 -21.67 -27.53
C ASN A 193 7.57 -21.75 -28.29
N ASP A 194 6.46 -21.89 -27.57
CA ASP A 194 5.12 -21.98 -28.15
C ASP A 194 4.46 -20.60 -28.07
N THR A 195 4.37 -19.92 -29.21
CA THR A 195 3.81 -18.56 -29.29
C THR A 195 2.28 -18.53 -29.30
N GLU A 196 1.60 -19.69 -29.31
CA GLU A 196 0.14 -19.82 -29.30
C GLU A 196 -0.42 -20.10 -27.91
N LYS A 197 0.44 -20.27 -26.91
CA LYS A 197 0.09 -20.44 -25.50
C LYS A 197 0.62 -19.26 -24.68
#